data_d1adbba63fdbfca7f5ca23619ba5ef53
#
_entry.id   d1adbba63fdbfca7f5ca23619ba5ef53
#
_cell.length_a   1.000
_cell.length_b   1.000
_cell.length_c   1.000
_cell.angle_alpha   90.00
_cell.angle_beta   90.00
_cell.angle_gamma   90.00
#
_symmetry.space_group_name_H-M   'P 1'
#
loop_
_entity.id
_entity.type
_entity.pdbx_description
1 polymer ?
#
loop_
_entity_poly.entity_id
_entity_poly.type
_entity_poly.pdbx_seq_one_letter_code
_entity_poly.pdbx_strand_id
1 'polypeptide(L)'
;MRTIVTALVGAALVAGSVGCTKGASKGSAWTRWGSTRPTTTPGAEARLADAHRLLYALKLDSAQAAYQDLVRRFAQSAEAHLGLSMAYRYSGQRDTALTEARVAYELDPDAAGVLLNYADLVLPIWTGDLPGMSAAERFAESERCNLKAAASPHPFSAHAHTTLWVSYMAQGRSSDARHQAFELSDKHYYPQPLLDFAHNLLVGLEPDAILFTNGDNDTYPPSVLQQACDPFRPDVTVANLSLLNIPAVVKIMRDSLAVPISLTDKEIADLAPKTGPDGKSILLPSQQVVANIIANAAKVHRPVYFAVTVSKDMSGPYADRLVLEGLVNRVAEGKRAAPVDFDRINENLKEGSSLFCVGKIVGGGVFGG
;
A
#
# COMPACT_ATOMS: atom_id res chain seq x y z
N MET A 1 -13.20 17.05 -7.16
CA MET A 1 -13.18 16.51 -5.80
C MET A 1 -12.81 15.02 -5.69
N ARG A 2 -12.72 14.27 -6.79
CA ARG A 2 -12.27 12.86 -6.86
C ARG A 2 -10.75 12.66 -6.84
N THR A 3 -9.97 13.75 -6.92
CA THR A 3 -8.53 13.73 -7.22
C THR A 3 -7.61 13.44 -6.03
N ILE A 4 -8.04 13.66 -4.79
CA ILE A 4 -7.17 13.57 -3.60
C ILE A 4 -6.94 12.13 -3.14
N VAL A 5 -7.93 11.25 -3.26
CA VAL A 5 -7.80 9.84 -2.83
C VAL A 5 -6.90 9.04 -3.78
N THR A 6 -6.78 9.47 -5.03
CA THR A 6 -6.02 8.76 -6.08
C THR A 6 -4.51 8.99 -5.98
N ALA A 7 -4.07 10.12 -5.45
CA ALA A 7 -2.66 10.47 -5.38
C ALA A 7 -1.87 9.60 -4.37
N LEU A 8 -2.51 9.12 -3.31
CA LEU A 8 -1.83 8.36 -2.26
C LEU A 8 -1.54 6.90 -2.64
N VAL A 9 -2.40 6.27 -3.45
CA VAL A 9 -2.18 4.88 -3.89
C VAL A 9 -1.17 4.79 -5.04
N GLY A 10 -1.06 5.84 -5.86
CA GLY A 10 -0.13 5.88 -6.99
C GLY A 10 1.34 6.07 -6.61
N ALA A 11 1.62 6.71 -5.49
CA ALA A 11 2.99 7.00 -5.06
C ALA A 11 3.77 5.74 -4.61
N ALA A 12 3.08 4.73 -4.13
CA ALA A 12 3.71 3.51 -3.62
C ALA A 12 4.41 2.67 -4.70
N LEU A 13 3.83 2.58 -5.90
CA LEU A 13 4.47 1.88 -7.02
C LEU A 13 5.77 2.54 -7.50
N VAL A 14 5.93 3.85 -7.27
CA VAL A 14 7.15 4.58 -7.66
C VAL A 14 8.19 4.57 -6.52
N ALA A 15 7.76 4.65 -5.26
CA ALA A 15 8.69 4.72 -4.12
C ALA A 15 9.35 3.37 -3.78
N GLY A 16 8.67 2.24 -3.98
CA GLY A 16 9.24 0.90 -3.76
C GLY A 16 10.35 0.51 -4.74
N SER A 17 10.51 1.24 -5.86
CA SER A 17 11.49 0.92 -6.91
C SER A 17 12.82 1.68 -6.82
N VAL A 18 12.99 2.61 -5.87
CA VAL A 18 14.24 3.34 -5.68
C VAL A 18 15.12 2.65 -4.62
N GLY A 19 15.30 1.35 -4.75
CA GLY A 19 16.42 0.64 -4.17
C GLY A 19 17.68 1.05 -4.90
N CYS A 20 18.61 1.74 -4.23
CA CYS A 20 19.95 2.05 -4.74
C CYS A 20 20.67 0.78 -5.19
N THR A 21 20.57 0.40 -6.43
CA THR A 21 21.54 -0.47 -7.08
C THR A 21 22.52 0.38 -7.87
N LYS A 22 23.60 0.80 -7.23
CA LYS A 22 24.83 1.17 -7.95
C LYS A 22 25.31 -0.09 -8.68
N GLY A 23 25.05 -0.17 -9.98
CA GLY A 23 25.60 -1.27 -10.78
C GLY A 23 24.69 -1.82 -11.88
N ALA A 24 23.55 -1.21 -12.18
CA ALA A 24 22.78 -1.63 -13.35
C ALA A 24 23.54 -1.25 -14.62
N SER A 25 24.03 -2.27 -15.33
CA SER A 25 24.45 -2.17 -16.73
C SER A 25 23.42 -1.36 -17.53
N LYS A 26 23.86 -0.73 -18.62
CA LYS A 26 23.02 0.04 -19.57
C LYS A 26 22.01 -0.85 -20.32
N GLY A 27 21.20 -1.62 -19.60
CA GLY A 27 20.00 -2.27 -20.12
C GLY A 27 18.91 -1.22 -20.31
N SER A 28 18.14 -1.35 -21.38
CA SER A 28 17.05 -0.44 -21.69
C SER A 28 16.10 -0.31 -20.49
N ALA A 29 15.45 0.83 -20.31
CA ALA A 29 14.49 1.10 -19.22
C ALA A 29 13.36 0.04 -19.13
N TRP A 30 13.17 -0.75 -20.17
CA TRP A 30 12.13 -1.76 -20.37
C TRP A 30 12.39 -3.07 -19.68
N THR A 31 13.64 -3.46 -19.46
CA THR A 31 13.96 -4.61 -18.60
C THR A 31 13.40 -4.43 -17.19
N ARG A 32 13.06 -3.19 -16.81
CA ARG A 32 12.46 -2.88 -15.51
C ARG A 32 10.99 -3.28 -15.39
N TRP A 33 10.25 -3.38 -16.51
CA TRP A 33 8.81 -3.68 -16.51
C TRP A 33 8.50 -5.14 -16.89
N GLY A 34 9.54 -5.92 -17.22
CA GLY A 34 9.39 -7.34 -17.52
C GLY A 34 8.69 -7.62 -18.84
N SER A 35 8.80 -6.72 -19.84
CA SER A 35 8.30 -7.00 -21.17
C SER A 35 9.00 -8.20 -21.78
N THR A 36 8.22 -9.16 -22.29
CA THR A 36 8.71 -10.34 -23.00
C THR A 36 8.90 -10.06 -24.48
N ARG A 37 8.38 -8.95 -24.97
CA ARG A 37 8.42 -8.52 -26.39
C ARG A 37 8.95 -7.10 -26.47
N PRO A 38 10.27 -6.89 -26.42
CA PRO A 38 10.84 -5.55 -26.49
C PRO A 38 10.47 -4.88 -27.82
N THR A 39 10.18 -3.59 -27.76
CA THR A 39 9.91 -2.78 -28.93
C THR A 39 11.17 -2.74 -29.80
N THR A 40 11.16 -3.45 -30.92
CA THR A 40 12.33 -3.56 -31.84
C THR A 40 12.48 -2.37 -32.77
N THR A 41 11.58 -1.38 -32.69
CA THR A 41 11.56 -0.25 -33.63
C THR A 41 12.64 0.77 -33.26
N PRO A 42 13.59 1.07 -34.17
CA PRO A 42 14.63 2.06 -33.92
C PRO A 42 14.07 3.42 -33.51
N GLY A 43 14.60 4.00 -32.44
CA GLY A 43 14.17 5.30 -31.90
C GLY A 43 13.03 5.24 -30.88
N ALA A 44 12.34 4.12 -30.73
CA ALA A 44 11.32 3.95 -29.70
C ALA A 44 11.93 3.95 -28.28
N GLU A 45 13.05 3.26 -28.09
CA GLU A 45 13.67 3.12 -26.76
C GLU A 45 14.02 4.47 -26.10
N ALA A 46 14.64 5.39 -26.87
CA ALA A 46 15.00 6.70 -26.34
C ALA A 46 13.77 7.51 -25.93
N ARG A 47 12.71 7.48 -26.75
CA ARG A 47 11.45 8.19 -26.48
C ARG A 47 10.71 7.59 -25.30
N LEU A 48 10.73 6.27 -25.17
CA LEU A 48 10.16 5.55 -24.05
C LEU A 48 10.91 5.89 -22.75
N ALA A 49 12.24 5.94 -22.80
CA ALA A 49 13.05 6.35 -21.64
C ALA A 49 12.75 7.80 -21.20
N ASP A 50 12.51 8.70 -22.15
CA ASP A 50 12.11 10.09 -21.87
C ASP A 50 10.72 10.16 -21.25
N ALA A 51 9.74 9.44 -21.81
CA ALA A 51 8.38 9.38 -21.27
C ALA A 51 8.37 8.79 -19.84
N HIS A 52 9.17 7.76 -19.57
CA HIS A 52 9.35 7.19 -18.24
C HIS A 52 9.95 8.20 -17.26
N ARG A 53 10.96 8.93 -17.68
CA ARG A 53 11.56 9.95 -16.82
C ARG A 53 10.53 11.02 -16.41
N LEU A 54 9.64 11.40 -17.31
CA LEU A 54 8.54 12.31 -17.02
C LEU A 54 7.53 11.70 -16.03
N LEU A 55 7.17 10.44 -16.23
CA LEU A 55 6.26 9.71 -15.34
C LEU A 55 6.84 9.58 -13.92
N TYR A 56 8.11 9.17 -13.80
CA TYR A 56 8.79 9.07 -12.51
C TYR A 56 8.97 10.42 -11.80
N ALA A 57 9.11 11.49 -12.58
CA ALA A 57 9.15 12.86 -12.05
C ALA A 57 7.76 13.42 -11.72
N LEU A 58 6.70 12.60 -11.85
CA LEU A 58 5.29 12.98 -11.66
C LEU A 58 4.85 14.17 -12.51
N LYS A 59 5.51 14.39 -13.65
CA LYS A 59 5.12 15.37 -14.66
C LYS A 59 4.03 14.77 -15.55
N LEU A 60 2.86 14.54 -14.97
CA LEU A 60 1.83 13.64 -15.50
C LEU A 60 1.30 14.11 -16.86
N ASP A 61 1.02 15.39 -17.04
CA ASP A 61 0.54 15.94 -18.35
C ASP A 61 1.57 15.73 -19.46
N SER A 62 2.84 15.99 -19.15
CA SER A 62 3.95 15.79 -20.09
C SER A 62 4.18 14.30 -20.39
N ALA A 63 4.05 13.45 -19.38
CA ALA A 63 4.15 12.00 -19.56
C ALA A 63 3.01 11.47 -20.43
N GLN A 64 1.76 11.89 -20.18
CA GLN A 64 0.61 11.54 -21.02
C GLN A 64 0.84 11.93 -22.48
N ALA A 65 1.25 13.18 -22.74
CA ALA A 65 1.51 13.66 -24.11
C ALA A 65 2.61 12.83 -24.79
N ALA A 66 3.69 12.50 -24.07
CA ALA A 66 4.79 11.69 -24.61
C ALA A 66 4.35 10.25 -24.92
N TYR A 67 3.57 9.61 -24.03
CA TYR A 67 3.06 8.25 -24.27
C TYR A 67 1.97 8.23 -25.34
N GLN A 68 1.12 9.24 -25.46
CA GLN A 68 0.16 9.36 -26.55
C GLN A 68 0.87 9.45 -27.90
N ASP A 69 1.98 10.20 -28.01
CA ASP A 69 2.79 10.22 -29.23
C ASP A 69 3.40 8.84 -29.53
N LEU A 70 3.88 8.14 -28.51
CA LEU A 70 4.41 6.78 -28.64
C LEU A 70 3.35 5.79 -29.12
N VAL A 71 2.17 5.77 -28.52
CA VAL A 71 1.05 4.91 -28.92
C VAL A 71 0.63 5.18 -30.38
N ARG A 72 0.56 6.46 -30.81
CA ARG A 72 0.26 6.79 -32.20
C ARG A 72 1.30 6.25 -33.19
N ARG A 73 2.57 6.26 -32.83
CA ARG A 73 3.69 5.81 -33.66
C ARG A 73 3.93 4.30 -33.60
N PHE A 74 3.65 3.71 -32.45
CA PHE A 74 3.98 2.33 -32.13
C PHE A 74 2.78 1.64 -31.46
N ALA A 75 1.66 1.58 -32.18
CA ALA A 75 0.38 1.06 -31.67
C ALA A 75 0.44 -0.41 -31.22
N GLN A 76 1.49 -1.15 -31.58
CA GLN A 76 1.71 -2.54 -31.13
C GLN A 76 2.71 -2.63 -29.96
N SER A 77 3.04 -1.51 -29.33
CA SER A 77 3.93 -1.50 -28.17
C SER A 77 3.14 -1.62 -26.88
N ALA A 78 3.14 -2.81 -26.28
CA ALA A 78 2.56 -3.06 -24.95
C ALA A 78 3.09 -2.07 -23.90
N GLU A 79 4.33 -1.71 -24.03
CA GLU A 79 5.05 -0.80 -23.14
C GLU A 79 4.55 0.63 -23.26
N ALA A 80 4.29 1.12 -24.45
CA ALA A 80 3.74 2.45 -24.65
C ALA A 80 2.32 2.55 -24.05
N HIS A 81 1.49 1.54 -24.27
CA HIS A 81 0.16 1.44 -23.67
C HIS A 81 0.22 1.30 -22.14
N LEU A 82 1.13 0.49 -21.60
CA LEU A 82 1.36 0.39 -20.16
C LEU A 82 1.74 1.74 -19.56
N GLY A 83 2.71 2.43 -20.14
CA GLY A 83 3.15 3.75 -19.66
C GLY A 83 2.03 4.79 -19.72
N LEU A 84 1.22 4.79 -20.80
CA LEU A 84 0.05 5.66 -20.93
C LEU A 84 -1.02 5.34 -19.88
N SER A 85 -1.29 4.05 -19.67
CA SER A 85 -2.19 3.58 -18.61
C SER A 85 -1.76 4.07 -17.23
N MET A 86 -0.48 3.95 -16.91
CA MET A 86 0.05 4.43 -15.62
C MET A 86 -0.05 5.94 -15.50
N ALA A 87 0.24 6.70 -16.55
CA ALA A 87 0.12 8.15 -16.55
C ALA A 87 -1.35 8.60 -16.30
N TYR A 88 -2.31 7.95 -16.94
CA TYR A 88 -3.74 8.18 -16.70
C TYR A 88 -4.16 7.77 -15.27
N ARG A 89 -3.68 6.63 -14.78
CA ARG A 89 -3.96 6.14 -13.43
C ARG A 89 -3.50 7.16 -12.39
N TYR A 90 -2.27 7.66 -12.48
CA TYR A 90 -1.72 8.65 -11.55
C TYR A 90 -2.43 10.00 -11.64
N SER A 91 -3.02 10.34 -12.78
CA SER A 91 -3.86 11.53 -12.95
C SER A 91 -5.32 11.32 -12.52
N GLY A 92 -5.68 10.14 -12.01
CA GLY A 92 -7.03 9.81 -11.56
C GLY A 92 -8.02 9.45 -12.69
N GLN A 93 -7.57 9.33 -13.92
CA GLN A 93 -8.36 9.00 -15.10
C GLN A 93 -8.47 7.47 -15.27
N ARG A 94 -9.16 6.80 -14.35
CA ARG A 94 -9.12 5.34 -14.20
C ARG A 94 -9.72 4.58 -15.38
N ASP A 95 -10.82 5.05 -15.95
CA ASP A 95 -11.48 4.37 -17.07
C ASP A 95 -10.60 4.36 -18.32
N THR A 96 -9.94 5.49 -18.58
CA THR A 96 -8.96 5.61 -19.68
C THR A 96 -7.71 4.77 -19.39
N ALA A 97 -7.26 4.76 -18.13
CA ALA A 97 -6.14 3.91 -17.70
C ALA A 97 -6.44 2.42 -17.92
N LEU A 98 -7.65 1.96 -17.57
CA LEU A 98 -8.06 0.57 -17.78
C LEU A 98 -8.15 0.22 -19.28
N THR A 99 -8.60 1.15 -20.11
CA THR A 99 -8.64 0.95 -21.57
C THR A 99 -7.24 0.67 -22.12
N GLU A 100 -6.27 1.50 -21.77
CA GLU A 100 -4.89 1.33 -22.19
C GLU A 100 -4.23 0.08 -21.57
N ALA A 101 -4.57 -0.25 -20.33
CA ALA A 101 -4.07 -1.45 -19.66
C ALA A 101 -4.58 -2.74 -20.37
N ARG A 102 -5.82 -2.77 -20.84
CA ARG A 102 -6.35 -3.90 -21.61
C ARG A 102 -5.60 -4.09 -22.92
N VAL A 103 -5.35 -2.99 -23.66
CA VAL A 103 -4.55 -3.06 -24.89
C VAL A 103 -3.14 -3.58 -24.58
N ALA A 104 -2.48 -3.06 -23.55
CA ALA A 104 -1.17 -3.56 -23.15
C ALA A 104 -1.19 -5.05 -22.82
N TYR A 105 -2.23 -5.51 -22.09
CA TYR A 105 -2.41 -6.92 -21.74
C TYR A 105 -2.68 -7.83 -22.95
N GLU A 106 -3.46 -7.37 -23.93
CA GLU A 106 -3.67 -8.12 -25.18
C GLU A 106 -2.38 -8.25 -26.00
N LEU A 107 -1.53 -7.22 -25.98
CA LEU A 107 -0.26 -7.20 -26.71
C LEU A 107 0.84 -8.04 -26.05
N ASP A 108 0.93 -8.01 -24.71
CA ASP A 108 1.95 -8.77 -23.94
C ASP A 108 1.37 -9.31 -22.61
N PRO A 109 0.61 -10.43 -22.66
CA PRO A 109 -0.07 -10.99 -21.50
C PRO A 109 0.86 -11.69 -20.49
N ASP A 110 2.16 -11.73 -20.76
CA ASP A 110 3.17 -12.39 -19.93
C ASP A 110 4.08 -11.40 -19.21
N ALA A 111 4.06 -10.12 -19.61
CA ALA A 111 4.90 -9.10 -19.00
C ALA A 111 4.44 -8.77 -17.57
N ALA A 112 5.34 -8.92 -16.59
CA ALA A 112 5.02 -8.71 -15.17
C ALA A 112 4.42 -7.33 -14.90
N GLY A 113 4.99 -6.25 -15.45
CA GLY A 113 4.47 -4.90 -15.26
C GLY A 113 3.08 -4.68 -15.86
N VAL A 114 2.80 -5.30 -17.01
CA VAL A 114 1.48 -5.26 -17.65
C VAL A 114 0.45 -5.98 -16.78
N LEU A 115 0.78 -7.18 -16.32
CA LEU A 115 -0.06 -7.98 -15.43
C LEU A 115 -0.39 -7.23 -14.13
N LEU A 116 0.61 -6.66 -13.48
CA LEU A 116 0.44 -5.93 -12.22
C LEU A 116 -0.45 -4.69 -12.40
N ASN A 117 -0.19 -3.87 -13.42
CA ASN A 117 -0.98 -2.66 -13.66
C ASN A 117 -2.44 -3.00 -14.04
N TYR A 118 -2.64 -4.01 -14.86
CA TYR A 118 -3.99 -4.46 -15.23
C TYR A 118 -4.73 -5.05 -14.02
N ALA A 119 -4.07 -5.92 -13.24
CA ALA A 119 -4.62 -6.51 -12.03
C ALA A 119 -5.11 -5.46 -11.02
N ASP A 120 -4.32 -4.40 -10.80
CA ASP A 120 -4.71 -3.30 -9.91
C ASP A 120 -5.91 -2.51 -10.45
N LEU A 121 -5.99 -2.28 -11.77
CA LEU A 121 -7.08 -1.51 -12.37
C LEU A 121 -8.39 -2.28 -12.43
N VAL A 122 -8.36 -3.62 -12.48
CA VAL A 122 -9.58 -4.43 -12.41
C VAL A 122 -10.01 -4.73 -10.98
N LEU A 123 -9.14 -4.61 -9.99
CA LEU A 123 -9.44 -4.95 -8.59
C LEU A 123 -10.57 -4.07 -8.04
N PRO A 124 -11.69 -4.64 -7.53
CA PRO A 124 -12.86 -3.87 -7.08
C PRO A 124 -12.58 -2.88 -5.96
N ILE A 125 -11.55 -3.16 -5.16
CA ILE A 125 -11.15 -2.34 -4.02
C ILE A 125 -10.78 -0.92 -4.44
N TRP A 126 -10.13 -0.77 -5.58
CA TRP A 126 -9.60 0.52 -6.04
C TRP A 126 -10.49 1.21 -7.07
N THR A 127 -11.37 0.47 -7.70
CA THR A 127 -12.20 0.96 -8.79
C THR A 127 -13.67 0.73 -8.46
N GLY A 128 -14.52 1.71 -8.74
CA GLY A 128 -15.97 1.56 -8.67
C GLY A 128 -16.48 0.44 -9.60
N ASP A 129 -17.77 0.38 -9.83
CA ASP A 129 -18.35 -0.61 -10.74
C ASP A 129 -17.74 -0.50 -12.14
N LEU A 130 -17.43 -1.63 -12.73
CA LEU A 130 -16.97 -1.75 -14.12
C LEU A 130 -18.07 -2.43 -14.94
N PRO A 131 -18.57 -1.81 -16.02
CA PRO A 131 -19.54 -2.45 -16.89
C PRO A 131 -19.03 -3.79 -17.42
N GLY A 132 -19.87 -4.80 -17.38
CA GLY A 132 -19.59 -6.12 -17.96
C GLY A 132 -18.78 -7.08 -17.08
N MET A 133 -18.42 -6.70 -15.85
CA MET A 133 -17.75 -7.60 -14.91
C MET A 133 -18.32 -7.42 -13.49
N SER A 134 -18.77 -8.48 -12.88
CA SER A 134 -19.14 -8.51 -11.47
C SER A 134 -17.91 -8.34 -10.56
N ALA A 135 -18.11 -7.95 -9.31
CA ALA A 135 -17.03 -7.84 -8.33
C ALA A 135 -16.26 -9.16 -8.16
N ALA A 136 -16.98 -10.31 -8.18
CA ALA A 136 -16.37 -11.63 -8.06
C ALA A 136 -15.45 -11.96 -9.24
N GLU A 137 -15.89 -11.67 -10.48
CA GLU A 137 -15.07 -11.87 -11.68
C GLU A 137 -13.84 -10.97 -11.67
N ARG A 138 -13.96 -9.76 -11.17
CA ARG A 138 -12.85 -8.80 -11.04
C ARG A 138 -11.82 -9.22 -10.00
N PHE A 139 -12.26 -9.75 -8.85
CA PHE A 139 -11.35 -10.35 -7.86
C PHE A 139 -10.61 -11.55 -8.47
N ALA A 140 -11.31 -12.45 -9.14
CA ALA A 140 -10.71 -13.63 -9.78
C ALA A 140 -9.71 -13.24 -10.88
N GLU A 141 -10.04 -12.25 -11.71
CA GLU A 141 -9.15 -11.77 -12.78
C GLU A 141 -7.90 -11.09 -12.22
N SER A 142 -8.06 -10.23 -11.20
CA SER A 142 -6.93 -9.61 -10.51
C SER A 142 -6.02 -10.67 -9.85
N GLU A 143 -6.61 -11.66 -9.17
CA GLU A 143 -5.88 -12.78 -8.55
C GLU A 143 -5.08 -13.55 -9.60
N ARG A 144 -5.72 -13.94 -10.71
CA ARG A 144 -5.08 -14.66 -11.80
C ARG A 144 -3.87 -13.92 -12.37
N CYS A 145 -4.01 -12.62 -12.63
CA CYS A 145 -2.93 -11.79 -13.16
C CYS A 145 -1.80 -11.62 -12.16
N ASN A 146 -2.10 -11.39 -10.88
CA ASN A 146 -1.09 -11.25 -9.84
C ASN A 146 -0.34 -12.56 -9.58
N LEU A 147 -1.01 -13.71 -9.54
CA LEU A 147 -0.34 -15.03 -9.41
C LEU A 147 0.59 -15.29 -10.58
N LYS A 148 0.17 -14.95 -11.80
CA LYS A 148 1.04 -15.06 -12.99
C LYS A 148 2.24 -14.11 -12.92
N ALA A 149 2.04 -12.87 -12.47
CA ALA A 149 3.13 -11.92 -12.26
C ALA A 149 4.10 -12.39 -11.16
N ALA A 150 3.58 -12.94 -10.05
CA ALA A 150 4.38 -13.46 -8.95
C ALA A 150 5.30 -14.61 -9.36
N ALA A 151 4.87 -15.43 -10.32
CA ALA A 151 5.66 -16.52 -10.88
C ALA A 151 6.77 -16.05 -11.85
N SER A 152 6.78 -14.80 -12.25
CA SER A 152 7.79 -14.23 -13.15
C SER A 152 9.13 -14.05 -12.42
N PRO A 153 10.27 -14.29 -13.07
CA PRO A 153 11.60 -14.03 -12.49
C PRO A 153 11.93 -12.54 -12.38
N HIS A 154 11.02 -11.67 -12.78
CA HIS A 154 11.25 -10.22 -12.79
C HIS A 154 11.29 -9.66 -11.35
N PRO A 155 12.19 -8.70 -11.04
CA PRO A 155 12.32 -8.12 -9.70
C PRO A 155 11.02 -7.51 -9.13
N PHE A 156 10.13 -7.01 -9.99
CA PHE A 156 8.82 -6.49 -9.56
C PHE A 156 7.77 -7.56 -9.30
N SER A 157 8.03 -8.82 -9.63
CA SER A 157 7.06 -9.92 -9.42
C SER A 157 6.63 -10.02 -7.95
N ALA A 158 7.54 -9.75 -7.02
CA ALA A 158 7.24 -9.78 -5.59
C ALA A 158 6.17 -8.74 -5.18
N HIS A 159 5.98 -7.65 -5.95
CA HIS A 159 4.92 -6.67 -5.70
C HIS A 159 3.51 -7.27 -5.85
N ALA A 160 3.34 -8.31 -6.66
CA ALA A 160 2.07 -9.02 -6.78
C ALA A 160 1.53 -9.50 -5.42
N HIS A 161 2.42 -9.90 -4.52
CA HIS A 161 2.04 -10.40 -3.19
C HIS A 161 1.41 -9.30 -2.31
N THR A 162 1.75 -8.01 -2.49
CA THR A 162 1.09 -6.92 -1.77
C THR A 162 -0.36 -6.74 -2.23
N THR A 163 -0.60 -6.77 -3.54
CA THR A 163 -1.95 -6.66 -4.10
C THR A 163 -2.80 -7.89 -3.74
N LEU A 164 -2.22 -9.09 -3.80
CA LEU A 164 -2.90 -10.32 -3.36
C LEU A 164 -3.25 -10.28 -1.87
N TRP A 165 -2.34 -9.81 -1.02
CA TRP A 165 -2.60 -9.64 0.41
C TRP A 165 -3.82 -8.76 0.68
N VAL A 166 -3.87 -7.57 0.07
CA VAL A 166 -5.01 -6.64 0.20
C VAL A 166 -6.29 -7.25 -0.37
N SER A 167 -6.19 -7.90 -1.53
CA SER A 167 -7.32 -8.56 -2.19
C SER A 167 -7.93 -9.65 -1.32
N TYR A 168 -7.10 -10.51 -0.72
CA TYR A 168 -7.55 -11.59 0.16
C TYR A 168 -8.10 -11.06 1.48
N MET A 169 -7.49 -10.02 2.05
CA MET A 169 -8.04 -9.35 3.23
C MET A 169 -9.44 -8.78 2.93
N ALA A 170 -9.64 -8.12 1.80
CA ALA A 170 -10.95 -7.58 1.41
C ALA A 170 -12.01 -8.65 1.17
N GLN A 171 -11.59 -9.88 0.87
CA GLN A 171 -12.49 -11.03 0.69
C GLN A 171 -12.67 -11.88 1.98
N GLY A 172 -12.04 -11.51 3.09
CA GLY A 172 -12.05 -12.30 4.33
C GLY A 172 -11.22 -13.58 4.27
N ARG A 173 -10.34 -13.73 3.27
CA ARG A 173 -9.46 -14.88 3.05
C ARG A 173 -8.15 -14.72 3.86
N SER A 174 -8.26 -14.71 5.18
CA SER A 174 -7.14 -14.39 6.08
C SER A 174 -5.95 -15.35 5.97
N SER A 175 -6.20 -16.64 5.71
CA SER A 175 -5.14 -17.64 5.50
C SER A 175 -4.31 -17.33 4.25
N ASP A 176 -4.99 -16.98 3.15
CA ASP A 176 -4.35 -16.67 1.88
C ASP A 176 -3.57 -15.35 2.00
N ALA A 177 -4.13 -14.36 2.70
CA ALA A 177 -3.44 -13.11 2.98
C ALA A 177 -2.15 -13.34 3.79
N ARG A 178 -2.20 -14.17 4.84
CA ARG A 178 -1.02 -14.54 5.63
C ARG A 178 0.06 -15.22 4.76
N HIS A 179 -0.34 -16.08 3.84
CA HIS A 179 0.59 -16.71 2.91
C HIS A 179 1.30 -15.67 2.04
N GLN A 180 0.61 -14.62 1.59
CA GLN A 180 1.24 -13.56 0.80
C GLN A 180 2.27 -12.74 1.61
N ALA A 181 1.99 -12.47 2.87
CA ALA A 181 2.97 -11.82 3.75
C ALA A 181 4.23 -12.68 3.93
N PHE A 182 4.04 -14.01 3.99
CA PHE A 182 5.14 -14.96 4.05
C PHE A 182 6.00 -14.93 2.79
N GLU A 183 5.39 -14.90 1.60
CA GLU A 183 6.07 -14.76 0.32
C GLU A 183 6.88 -13.46 0.22
N LEU A 184 6.34 -12.34 0.74
CA LEU A 184 7.07 -11.06 0.79
C LEU A 184 8.31 -11.14 1.68
N SER A 185 8.23 -11.88 2.79
CA SER A 185 9.36 -12.12 3.68
C SER A 185 10.42 -13.01 3.02
N ASP A 186 10.00 -14.16 2.46
CA ASP A 186 10.89 -15.12 1.82
C ASP A 186 11.64 -14.55 0.63
N LYS A 187 10.96 -13.71 -0.17
CA LYS A 187 11.56 -13.02 -1.31
C LYS A 187 12.40 -11.80 -0.93
N HIS A 188 12.57 -11.50 0.35
CA HIS A 188 13.30 -10.32 0.83
C HIS A 188 12.84 -9.01 0.14
N TYR A 189 11.53 -8.87 -0.07
CA TYR A 189 10.96 -7.76 -0.82
C TYR A 189 11.21 -6.41 -0.14
N TYR A 190 11.16 -6.39 1.19
CA TYR A 190 11.44 -5.18 1.95
C TYR A 190 12.92 -5.13 2.38
N PRO A 191 13.62 -4.00 2.13
CA PRO A 191 15.00 -3.82 2.59
C PRO A 191 15.05 -3.73 4.12
N GLN A 192 16.17 -4.20 4.70
CA GLN A 192 16.38 -4.28 6.14
C GLN A 192 16.04 -2.99 6.90
N PRO A 193 16.46 -1.77 6.47
CA PRO A 193 16.11 -0.55 7.19
C PRO A 193 14.61 -0.30 7.31
N LEU A 194 13.81 -0.80 6.36
CA LEU A 194 12.36 -0.67 6.41
C LEU A 194 11.74 -1.68 7.39
N LEU A 195 12.32 -2.88 7.48
CA LEU A 195 11.92 -3.87 8.48
C LEU A 195 12.32 -3.42 9.90
N ASP A 196 13.50 -2.79 10.06
CA ASP A 196 13.93 -2.18 11.32
C ASP A 196 12.99 -1.05 11.76
N PHE A 197 12.57 -0.20 10.82
CA PHE A 197 11.56 0.82 11.09
C PHE A 197 10.23 0.21 11.52
N ALA A 198 9.79 -0.84 10.84
CA ALA A 198 8.56 -1.56 11.18
C ALA A 198 8.62 -2.22 12.57
N HIS A 199 9.76 -2.82 12.90
CA HIS A 199 10.03 -3.36 14.24
C HIS A 199 9.91 -2.26 15.30
N ASN A 200 10.54 -1.12 15.08
CA ASN A 200 10.54 0.01 16.01
C ASN A 200 9.15 0.69 16.12
N LEU A 201 8.27 0.54 15.12
CA LEU A 201 6.87 0.94 15.23
C LEU A 201 6.10 0.03 16.21
N LEU A 202 6.42 -1.26 16.26
CA LEU A 202 5.66 -2.26 16.98
C LEU A 202 6.16 -2.49 18.41
N VAL A 203 7.48 -2.41 18.65
CA VAL A 203 8.14 -2.85 19.88
C VAL A 203 7.59 -2.18 21.13
N GLY A 204 7.34 -0.88 21.07
CA GLY A 204 6.94 -0.07 22.22
C GLY A 204 5.44 0.02 22.46
N LEU A 205 4.61 -0.67 21.65
CA LEU A 205 3.16 -0.59 21.82
C LEU A 205 2.68 -1.41 23.01
N GLU A 206 1.65 -0.93 23.67
CA GLU A 206 0.96 -1.72 24.69
C GLU A 206 0.29 -2.96 24.08
N PRO A 207 0.02 -4.02 24.89
CA PRO A 207 -0.69 -5.20 24.39
C PRO A 207 -2.04 -4.85 23.76
N ASP A 208 -2.42 -5.62 22.74
CA ASP A 208 -3.69 -5.47 21.98
C ASP A 208 -3.90 -4.09 21.33
N ALA A 209 -2.83 -3.30 21.17
CA ALA A 209 -2.93 -1.96 20.60
C ALA A 209 -3.50 -1.94 19.18
N ILE A 210 -4.10 -0.81 18.82
CA ILE A 210 -4.45 -0.46 17.46
C ILE A 210 -3.47 0.61 16.98
N LEU A 211 -2.70 0.31 15.92
CA LEU A 211 -1.75 1.21 15.30
C LEU A 211 -2.29 1.72 13.97
N PHE A 212 -2.63 3.00 13.88
CA PHE A 212 -2.94 3.64 12.60
C PHE A 212 -1.67 3.97 11.83
N THR A 213 -1.63 3.53 10.57
CA THR A 213 -0.53 3.75 9.63
C THR A 213 -1.00 4.53 8.40
N ASN A 214 -0.07 5.23 7.74
CA ASN A 214 -0.42 6.17 6.67
C ASN A 214 -0.44 5.53 5.28
N GLY A 215 0.55 4.69 4.98
CA GLY A 215 0.75 4.14 3.64
C GLY A 215 1.37 2.75 3.64
N ASP A 216 1.92 2.35 2.51
CA ASP A 216 2.39 0.98 2.30
C ASP A 216 3.62 0.65 3.14
N ASN A 217 4.57 1.61 3.25
CA ASN A 217 5.85 1.40 3.91
C ASN A 217 5.78 1.32 5.44
N ASP A 218 4.71 1.76 6.04
CA ASP A 218 4.45 1.64 7.48
C ASP A 218 3.32 0.66 7.81
N THR A 219 2.77 -0.01 6.79
CA THR A 219 1.70 -1.02 6.95
C THR A 219 2.16 -2.43 6.60
N TYR A 220 2.67 -2.65 5.38
CA TYR A 220 3.04 -4.01 4.95
C TYR A 220 4.26 -4.57 5.67
N PRO A 221 5.36 -3.82 5.90
CA PRO A 221 6.49 -4.36 6.65
C PRO A 221 6.13 -4.78 8.08
N PRO A 222 5.37 -4.01 8.89
CA PRO A 222 4.82 -4.51 10.15
C PRO A 222 4.00 -5.79 10.00
N SER A 223 3.13 -5.86 8.98
CA SER A 223 2.29 -7.03 8.71
C SER A 223 3.14 -8.27 8.36
N VAL A 224 4.25 -8.08 7.63
CA VAL A 224 5.21 -9.16 7.36
C VAL A 224 5.86 -9.65 8.64
N LEU A 225 6.31 -8.75 9.54
CA LEU A 225 6.90 -9.13 10.82
C LEU A 225 5.90 -9.90 11.71
N GLN A 226 4.64 -9.48 11.70
CA GLN A 226 3.57 -10.13 12.48
C GLN A 226 3.19 -11.52 11.97
N GLN A 227 3.46 -11.82 10.71
CA GLN A 227 3.03 -13.05 10.04
C GLN A 227 4.20 -13.96 9.64
N ALA A 228 5.44 -13.56 9.94
CA ALA A 228 6.65 -14.37 9.72
C ALA A 228 6.65 -15.68 10.55
N CYS A 229 7.67 -16.52 10.34
CA CYS A 229 7.84 -17.79 11.04
C CYS A 229 7.91 -17.63 12.57
N ASP A 230 8.45 -16.50 13.04
CA ASP A 230 8.47 -16.10 14.45
C ASP A 230 7.70 -14.76 14.56
N PRO A 231 6.37 -14.82 14.76
CA PRO A 231 5.52 -13.64 14.68
C PRO A 231 5.88 -12.60 15.75
N PHE A 232 6.23 -11.39 15.30
CA PHE A 232 6.54 -10.28 16.19
C PHE A 232 5.30 -9.41 16.42
N ARG A 233 4.87 -9.27 17.67
CA ARG A 233 3.71 -8.48 18.10
C ARG A 233 2.42 -8.78 17.30
N PRO A 234 2.03 -10.06 17.17
CA PRO A 234 0.80 -10.46 16.50
C PRO A 234 -0.48 -10.00 17.21
N ASP A 235 -0.34 -9.54 18.46
CA ASP A 235 -1.40 -8.94 19.27
C ASP A 235 -1.83 -7.55 18.77
N VAL A 236 -0.94 -6.82 18.08
CA VAL A 236 -1.21 -5.46 17.61
C VAL A 236 -2.01 -5.49 16.30
N THR A 237 -3.07 -4.69 16.22
CA THR A 237 -3.80 -4.48 14.97
C THR A 237 -3.23 -3.30 14.20
N VAL A 238 -2.61 -3.56 13.07
CA VAL A 238 -2.14 -2.52 12.14
C VAL A 238 -3.29 -2.10 11.22
N ALA A 239 -3.66 -0.83 11.25
CA ALA A 239 -4.81 -0.26 10.56
C ALA A 239 -4.36 0.83 9.57
N ASN A 240 -4.27 0.48 8.29
CA ASN A 240 -3.94 1.43 7.23
C ASN A 240 -5.10 2.41 6.97
N LEU A 241 -4.82 3.71 7.10
CA LEU A 241 -5.82 4.78 6.96
C LEU A 241 -6.44 4.85 5.55
N SER A 242 -5.69 4.52 4.51
CA SER A 242 -6.23 4.50 3.15
C SER A 242 -7.22 3.34 2.96
N LEU A 243 -6.94 2.19 3.57
CA LEU A 243 -7.82 1.02 3.54
C LEU A 243 -9.10 1.22 4.33
N LEU A 244 -9.12 2.09 5.35
CA LEU A 244 -10.34 2.45 6.09
C LEU A 244 -11.36 3.25 5.26
N ASN A 245 -11.04 3.64 4.03
CA ASN A 245 -12.02 4.18 3.08
C ASN A 245 -12.79 3.07 2.34
N ILE A 246 -12.47 1.80 2.58
CA ILE A 246 -13.04 0.65 1.87
C ILE A 246 -14.01 -0.07 2.83
N PRO A 247 -15.34 -0.06 2.56
CA PRO A 247 -16.33 -0.68 3.45
C PRO A 247 -16.02 -2.15 3.81
N ALA A 248 -15.56 -2.94 2.85
CA ALA A 248 -15.21 -4.35 3.08
C ALA A 248 -14.08 -4.50 4.11
N VAL A 249 -13.04 -3.65 4.05
CA VAL A 249 -11.93 -3.67 5.01
C VAL A 249 -12.40 -3.27 6.40
N VAL A 250 -13.22 -2.20 6.51
CA VAL A 250 -13.80 -1.76 7.80
C VAL A 250 -14.60 -2.89 8.45
N LYS A 251 -15.40 -3.62 7.64
CA LYS A 251 -16.17 -4.76 8.13
C LYS A 251 -15.27 -5.89 8.63
N ILE A 252 -14.20 -6.23 7.91
CA ILE A 252 -13.23 -7.25 8.33
C ILE A 252 -12.55 -6.85 9.64
N MET A 253 -12.16 -5.58 9.78
CA MET A 253 -11.55 -5.08 11.02
C MET A 253 -12.49 -5.24 12.20
N ARG A 254 -13.78 -4.95 12.03
CA ARG A 254 -14.81 -5.12 13.07
C ARG A 254 -15.05 -6.60 13.37
N ASP A 255 -15.33 -7.40 12.34
CA ASP A 255 -15.88 -8.76 12.49
C ASP A 255 -14.81 -9.83 12.70
N SER A 256 -13.61 -9.66 12.12
CA SER A 256 -12.54 -10.66 12.14
C SER A 256 -11.36 -10.28 13.03
N LEU A 257 -11.04 -8.97 13.15
CA LEU A 257 -9.93 -8.47 13.94
C LEU A 257 -10.40 -7.87 15.27
N ALA A 258 -11.68 -7.98 15.59
CA ALA A 258 -12.30 -7.48 16.82
C ALA A 258 -11.94 -6.00 17.14
N VAL A 259 -11.71 -5.19 16.12
CA VAL A 259 -11.52 -3.75 16.31
C VAL A 259 -12.83 -3.15 16.80
N PRO A 260 -12.83 -2.29 17.83
CA PRO A 260 -14.03 -1.78 18.47
C PRO A 260 -14.73 -0.73 17.57
N ILE A 261 -15.36 -1.21 16.51
CA ILE A 261 -16.16 -0.42 15.56
C ILE A 261 -17.61 -0.68 15.88
N SER A 262 -18.37 0.39 16.21
CA SER A 262 -19.80 0.30 16.52
C SER A 262 -20.70 0.52 15.32
N LEU A 263 -20.15 0.80 14.13
CA LEU A 263 -20.91 1.02 12.92
C LEU A 263 -21.59 -0.28 12.47
N THR A 264 -22.88 -0.19 12.13
CA THR A 264 -23.64 -1.28 11.51
C THR A 264 -23.20 -1.54 10.07
N ASP A 265 -23.58 -2.68 9.50
CA ASP A 265 -23.30 -3.00 8.08
C ASP A 265 -23.82 -1.93 7.13
N LYS A 266 -25.00 -1.39 7.42
CA LYS A 266 -25.58 -0.31 6.63
C LYS A 266 -24.77 0.98 6.73
N GLU A 267 -24.37 1.38 7.93
CA GLU A 267 -23.55 2.58 8.13
C GLU A 267 -22.18 2.45 7.47
N ILE A 268 -21.57 1.25 7.52
CA ILE A 268 -20.31 0.97 6.83
C ILE A 268 -20.49 1.06 5.31
N ALA A 269 -21.55 0.49 4.76
CA ALA A 269 -21.85 0.54 3.33
C ALA A 269 -22.15 1.97 2.83
N ASP A 270 -22.78 2.79 3.67
CA ASP A 270 -23.17 4.16 3.38
C ASP A 270 -22.02 5.18 3.65
N LEU A 271 -20.84 4.72 4.08
CA LEU A 271 -19.70 5.62 4.33
C LEU A 271 -19.34 6.44 3.08
N ALA A 272 -19.47 7.74 3.21
CA ALA A 272 -19.15 8.71 2.15
C ALA A 272 -18.48 9.96 2.75
N PRO A 273 -17.74 10.74 1.95
CA PRO A 273 -17.27 12.04 2.39
C PRO A 273 -18.43 12.93 2.83
N LYS A 274 -18.32 13.56 3.99
CA LYS A 274 -19.33 14.48 4.53
C LYS A 274 -18.70 15.78 5.00
N THR A 275 -19.51 16.83 5.10
CA THR A 275 -19.07 18.12 5.64
C THR A 275 -18.74 17.98 7.13
N GLY A 276 -17.60 18.50 7.53
CA GLY A 276 -17.16 18.51 8.92
C GLY A 276 -17.95 19.48 9.81
N PRO A 277 -17.74 19.41 11.14
CA PRO A 277 -18.44 20.28 12.11
C PRO A 277 -18.23 21.78 11.89
N ASP A 278 -17.12 22.16 11.25
CA ASP A 278 -16.78 23.54 10.91
C ASP A 278 -17.55 24.08 9.68
N GLY A 279 -18.38 23.25 9.05
CA GLY A 279 -19.15 23.58 7.84
C GLY A 279 -18.31 23.77 6.58
N LYS A 280 -17.00 23.56 6.63
CA LYS A 280 -16.03 23.83 5.53
C LYS A 280 -15.15 22.63 5.17
N SER A 281 -14.65 21.91 6.15
CA SER A 281 -13.81 20.72 5.92
C SER A 281 -14.64 19.56 5.36
N ILE A 282 -13.96 18.64 4.67
CA ILE A 282 -14.58 17.39 4.22
C ILE A 282 -13.96 16.26 5.04
N LEU A 283 -14.78 15.56 5.79
CA LEU A 283 -14.42 14.35 6.51
C LEU A 283 -14.51 13.14 5.58
N LEU A 284 -13.37 12.50 5.32
CA LEU A 284 -13.31 11.25 4.56
C LEU A 284 -13.89 10.09 5.37
N PRO A 285 -14.32 8.99 4.73
CA PRO A 285 -14.74 7.77 5.41
C PRO A 285 -13.72 7.29 6.46
N SER A 286 -12.43 7.26 6.13
CA SER A 286 -11.37 6.87 7.07
C SER A 286 -11.33 7.72 8.34
N GLN A 287 -11.52 9.04 8.24
CA GLN A 287 -11.58 9.93 9.42
C GLN A 287 -12.79 9.62 10.31
N GLN A 288 -13.92 9.28 9.69
CA GLN A 288 -15.14 8.89 10.41
C GLN A 288 -14.93 7.55 11.15
N VAL A 289 -14.29 6.59 10.50
CA VAL A 289 -13.96 5.27 11.08
C VAL A 289 -12.93 5.42 12.19
N VAL A 290 -11.87 6.20 12.01
CA VAL A 290 -10.86 6.50 13.06
C VAL A 290 -11.53 7.10 14.29
N ALA A 291 -12.42 8.09 14.12
CA ALA A 291 -13.15 8.69 15.24
C ALA A 291 -14.02 7.66 15.98
N ASN A 292 -14.68 6.78 15.24
CA ASN A 292 -15.49 5.70 15.82
C ASN A 292 -14.62 4.71 16.60
N ILE A 293 -13.48 4.28 16.04
CA ILE A 293 -12.53 3.38 16.70
C ILE A 293 -12.02 4.00 18.00
N ILE A 294 -11.51 5.23 17.98
CA ILE A 294 -10.94 5.90 19.16
C ILE A 294 -11.99 6.04 20.28
N ALA A 295 -13.22 6.41 19.91
CA ALA A 295 -14.31 6.56 20.89
C ALA A 295 -14.71 5.23 21.53
N ASN A 296 -14.66 4.12 20.80
CA ASN A 296 -15.04 2.81 21.33
C ASN A 296 -13.88 2.07 21.97
N ALA A 297 -12.65 2.26 21.50
CA ALA A 297 -11.43 1.70 22.11
C ALA A 297 -11.27 2.18 23.56
N ALA A 298 -11.54 3.46 23.84
CA ALA A 298 -11.54 4.00 25.19
C ALA A 298 -12.53 3.28 26.14
N LYS A 299 -13.68 2.83 25.63
CA LYS A 299 -14.70 2.12 26.45
C LYS A 299 -14.27 0.71 26.87
N VAL A 300 -13.36 0.12 26.09
CA VAL A 300 -12.83 -1.25 26.33
C VAL A 300 -11.35 -1.24 26.73
N HIS A 301 -10.82 -0.07 27.07
CA HIS A 301 -9.43 0.17 27.47
C HIS A 301 -8.40 -0.41 26.49
N ARG A 302 -8.71 -0.36 25.18
CA ARG A 302 -7.79 -0.82 24.14
C ARG A 302 -6.92 0.34 23.67
N PRO A 303 -5.58 0.24 23.78
CA PRO A 303 -4.67 1.33 23.41
C PRO A 303 -4.73 1.67 21.93
N VAL A 304 -4.66 2.97 21.62
CA VAL A 304 -4.67 3.46 20.23
C VAL A 304 -3.47 4.34 19.98
N TYR A 305 -2.81 4.11 18.84
CA TYR A 305 -1.62 4.83 18.43
C TYR A 305 -1.73 5.32 16.98
N PHE A 306 -1.06 6.42 16.69
CA PHE A 306 -0.75 6.86 15.33
C PHE A 306 0.74 6.72 15.09
N ALA A 307 1.16 6.09 13.99
CA ALA A 307 2.54 6.14 13.55
C ALA A 307 2.96 7.60 13.27
N VAL A 308 4.23 7.94 13.46
CA VAL A 308 4.75 9.31 13.18
C VAL A 308 4.62 9.71 11.70
N THR A 309 4.43 8.74 10.82
CA THR A 309 4.19 8.92 9.39
C THR A 309 2.78 9.44 9.08
N VAL A 310 1.85 9.35 10.03
CA VAL A 310 0.46 9.78 9.83
C VAL A 310 0.37 11.30 9.72
N SER A 311 -0.32 11.76 8.68
CA SER A 311 -0.49 13.19 8.40
C SER A 311 -1.24 13.91 9.51
N LYS A 312 -0.98 15.24 9.63
CA LYS A 312 -1.68 16.09 10.58
C LYS A 312 -3.18 16.22 10.32
N ASP A 313 -3.62 16.01 9.09
CA ASP A 313 -5.04 16.03 8.73
C ASP A 313 -5.81 14.88 9.41
N MET A 314 -5.12 13.76 9.66
CA MET A 314 -5.70 12.60 10.35
C MET A 314 -5.52 12.65 11.86
N SER A 315 -4.32 13.01 12.32
CA SER A 315 -3.95 13.00 13.75
C SER A 315 -4.28 14.32 14.47
N GLY A 316 -4.36 15.43 13.73
CA GLY A 316 -4.58 16.78 14.27
C GLY A 316 -5.82 16.97 15.13
N PRO A 317 -6.99 16.37 14.82
CA PRO A 317 -8.17 16.41 15.70
C PRO A 317 -7.93 15.88 17.12
N TYR A 318 -6.85 15.12 17.33
CA TYR A 318 -6.47 14.52 18.62
C TYR A 318 -5.20 15.14 19.20
N ALA A 319 -4.70 16.26 18.66
CA ALA A 319 -3.40 16.85 18.99
C ALA A 319 -3.20 17.13 20.49
N ASP A 320 -4.24 17.48 21.23
CA ASP A 320 -4.21 17.71 22.66
C ASP A 320 -4.17 16.41 23.53
N ARG A 321 -4.36 15.26 22.87
CA ARG A 321 -4.35 13.92 23.47
C ARG A 321 -3.14 13.09 23.03
N LEU A 322 -2.37 13.54 22.04
CA LEU A 322 -1.25 12.77 21.51
C LEU A 322 -0.02 12.87 22.40
N VAL A 323 0.54 11.73 22.78
CA VAL A 323 1.80 11.60 23.53
C VAL A 323 2.79 10.84 22.65
N LEU A 324 3.91 11.46 22.32
CA LEU A 324 4.98 10.84 21.52
C LEU A 324 5.75 9.82 22.37
N GLU A 325 5.81 8.58 21.91
CA GLU A 325 6.49 7.44 22.56
C GLU A 325 7.44 6.72 21.58
N GLY A 326 8.37 7.44 20.99
CA GLY A 326 9.30 6.94 19.97
C GLY A 326 8.80 7.21 18.54
N LEU A 327 8.52 6.17 17.76
CA LEU A 327 8.00 6.29 16.40
C LEU A 327 6.46 6.31 16.33
N VAL A 328 5.79 6.42 17.47
CA VAL A 328 4.34 6.42 17.58
C VAL A 328 3.83 7.51 18.50
N ASN A 329 2.60 7.96 18.27
CA ASN A 329 1.88 8.86 19.16
C ASN A 329 0.72 8.11 19.78
N ARG A 330 0.76 7.89 21.12
CA ARG A 330 -0.36 7.31 21.86
C ARG A 330 -1.50 8.31 22.00
N VAL A 331 -2.73 7.85 21.84
CA VAL A 331 -3.94 8.64 22.11
C VAL A 331 -4.31 8.48 23.58
N ALA A 332 -4.07 9.48 24.41
CA ALA A 332 -4.46 9.49 25.81
C ALA A 332 -6.00 9.48 25.97
N GLU A 333 -6.52 8.91 27.03
CA GLU A 333 -7.96 8.90 27.34
C GLU A 333 -8.53 10.32 27.55
N GLY A 334 -7.72 11.23 28.05
CA GLY A 334 -8.05 12.64 28.24
C GLY A 334 -7.00 13.58 27.68
N LYS A 335 -7.04 14.85 28.08
CA LYS A 335 -5.99 15.80 27.73
C LYS A 335 -4.66 15.34 28.29
N ARG A 336 -3.62 15.27 27.45
CA ARG A 336 -2.29 14.84 27.84
C ARG A 336 -1.65 15.77 28.90
N ALA A 337 -0.91 15.19 29.84
CA ALA A 337 -0.10 15.96 30.80
C ALA A 337 1.18 16.52 30.14
N ALA A 338 1.83 15.73 29.26
CA ALA A 338 3.01 16.11 28.51
C ALA A 338 2.90 15.64 27.04
N PRO A 339 3.51 16.35 26.07
CA PRO A 339 3.47 15.97 24.67
C PRO A 339 4.41 14.83 24.30
N VAL A 340 5.38 14.51 25.16
CA VAL A 340 6.42 13.50 24.96
C VAL A 340 6.58 12.69 26.25
N ASP A 341 6.64 11.39 26.13
CA ASP A 341 6.99 10.47 27.21
C ASP A 341 8.44 10.00 27.03
N PHE A 342 9.37 10.68 27.68
CA PHE A 342 10.81 10.36 27.60
C PHE A 342 11.16 9.03 28.25
N ASP A 343 10.45 8.63 29.29
CA ASP A 343 10.72 7.35 29.97
C ASP A 343 10.35 6.20 29.05
N ARG A 344 9.17 6.27 28.42
CA ARG A 344 8.74 5.28 27.46
C ARG A 344 9.64 5.23 26.21
N ILE A 345 10.09 6.37 25.71
CA ILE A 345 11.08 6.43 24.62
C ILE A 345 12.37 5.72 25.00
N ASN A 346 12.88 5.95 26.22
CA ASN A 346 14.11 5.32 26.69
C ASN A 346 13.94 3.80 26.88
N GLU A 347 12.79 3.33 27.35
CA GLU A 347 12.47 1.91 27.43
C GLU A 347 12.45 1.28 26.04
N ASN A 348 11.72 1.88 25.10
CA ASN A 348 11.61 1.40 23.70
C ASN A 348 12.98 1.35 23.02
N LEU A 349 13.87 2.31 23.27
CA LEU A 349 15.23 2.30 22.73
C LEU A 349 16.07 1.17 23.32
N LYS A 350 15.87 0.80 24.59
CA LYS A 350 16.59 -0.32 25.22
C LYS A 350 16.10 -1.67 24.71
N GLU A 351 14.78 -1.83 24.55
CA GLU A 351 14.17 -3.06 24.06
C GLU A 351 14.28 -3.20 22.55
N GLY A 352 14.15 -2.09 21.80
CA GLY A 352 14.11 -2.06 20.35
C GLY A 352 15.46 -1.97 19.65
N SER A 353 16.54 -1.71 20.37
CA SER A 353 17.88 -1.56 19.76
C SER A 353 18.48 -2.88 19.28
N SER A 354 17.77 -3.99 19.35
CA SER A 354 18.21 -5.22 18.72
C SER A 354 17.88 -5.23 17.21
N LEU A 355 18.68 -4.53 16.41
CA LEU A 355 18.91 -4.82 15.00
C LEU A 355 19.08 -6.34 14.70
N PHE A 356 19.31 -7.13 15.73
CA PHE A 356 19.48 -8.58 15.69
C PHE A 356 18.17 -9.38 15.55
N CYS A 357 17.02 -8.86 15.94
CA CYS A 357 15.76 -9.63 15.83
C CYS A 357 15.31 -9.78 14.37
N VAL A 358 15.53 -8.76 13.55
CA VAL A 358 15.11 -8.79 12.13
C VAL A 358 15.97 -9.74 11.31
N GLY A 359 17.26 -9.88 11.61
CA GLY A 359 18.14 -10.88 10.98
C GLY A 359 17.72 -12.32 11.23
N LYS A 360 17.03 -12.60 12.37
CA LYS A 360 16.46 -13.92 12.68
C LYS A 360 15.11 -14.16 11.98
N ILE A 361 14.35 -13.11 11.70
CA ILE A 361 13.02 -13.21 11.10
C ILE A 361 13.15 -13.42 9.58
N VAL A 362 14.15 -12.82 8.93
CA VAL A 362 14.30 -12.78 7.47
C VAL A 362 15.23 -13.85 6.93
N GLY A 363 15.98 -14.54 7.75
CA GLY A 363 16.88 -15.57 7.26
C GLY A 363 17.39 -16.50 8.34
N GLY A 364 17.01 -17.76 8.28
CA GLY A 364 17.74 -18.86 8.88
C GLY A 364 19.16 -19.01 8.29
N GLY A 365 19.71 -17.97 7.70
CA GLY A 365 21.06 -17.85 7.16
C GLY A 365 21.97 -17.16 8.16
N VAL A 366 22.74 -17.97 8.87
CA VAL A 366 23.88 -17.57 9.69
C VAL A 366 24.78 -16.63 8.90
N PHE A 367 24.83 -15.36 9.26
CA PHE A 367 26.03 -14.57 9.02
C PHE A 367 27.04 -14.98 10.09
N GLY A 368 27.78 -16.06 9.76
CA GLY A 368 28.97 -16.44 10.49
C GLY A 368 30.16 -15.67 9.91
N GLY A 369 30.95 -15.08 10.78
CA GLY A 369 32.26 -14.54 10.50
C GLY A 369 32.39 -13.06 10.72
#